data_b7f66e25e263358942ced49160f8c01f
#
_entry.id   b7f66e25e263358942ced49160f8c01f
#
_cell.length_a   1.000
_cell.length_b   1.000
_cell.length_c   1.000
_cell.angle_alpha   90.00
_cell.angle_beta   90.00
_cell.angle_gamma   90.00
#
_symmetry.space_group_name_H-M   'P 1'
#
loop_
_entity.id
_entity.type
_entity.pdbx_description
1 polymer ?
#
loop_
_entity_poly.entity_id
_entity_poly.type
_entity_poly.pdbx_seq_one_letter_code
_entity_poly.pdbx_strand_id
1 'polypeptide(L)'
;MAQAPSHANDTEQKKLLDILVNSASLSSGDLKALLVAMDNFDVVAKVFLLEGVPFVFSSKPMKYLIFREQVADRFEIGYQDVCIVGSAKLGFSPSPYKFGKPFEETSDVDVVIIPSEMFDNGTHELFRHLHKVGPALSYSNAESVSVDARDWRLHKEAVRNFVYENFNPSHLPENNALRNKIFSNISSTSALFLALEPQVFVSKIRCRIFRHWRAAEAYYVNTLRQLKKQLAAGGIAQETAVDVDLDEEDAAAAGSRG
;
A
#
# COMPACT_ATOMS: atom_id res chain seq x y z
N MET A 1 -32.48 -2.81 -38.95
CA MET A 1 -33.21 -2.86 -37.66
C MET A 1 -32.19 -2.75 -36.57
N ALA A 2 -32.08 -1.59 -35.92
CA ALA A 2 -31.20 -1.41 -34.75
C ALA A 2 -31.95 -1.97 -33.54
N GLN A 3 -31.32 -2.92 -32.84
CA GLN A 3 -31.85 -3.41 -31.55
C GLN A 3 -31.78 -2.27 -30.53
N ALA A 4 -32.91 -2.00 -29.88
CA ALA A 4 -32.98 -1.06 -28.76
C ALA A 4 -32.05 -1.58 -27.62
N PRO A 5 -31.32 -0.71 -26.90
CA PRO A 5 -30.53 -1.11 -25.73
C PRO A 5 -31.45 -1.73 -24.68
N SER A 6 -31.07 -2.89 -24.16
CA SER A 6 -31.88 -3.66 -23.25
C SER A 6 -32.05 -2.90 -21.91
N HIS A 7 -33.27 -2.84 -21.37
CA HIS A 7 -33.61 -2.27 -20.05
C HIS A 7 -32.79 -2.83 -18.88
N ALA A 8 -32.14 -3.97 -19.05
CA ALA A 8 -31.24 -4.58 -18.09
C ALA A 8 -29.96 -3.75 -17.87
N ASN A 9 -29.44 -3.12 -18.96
CA ASN A 9 -28.22 -2.32 -18.90
C ASN A 9 -28.45 -1.01 -18.11
N ASP A 10 -29.63 -0.40 -18.24
CA ASP A 10 -29.96 0.85 -17.52
C ASP A 10 -30.07 0.63 -16.00
N THR A 11 -30.62 -0.51 -15.57
CA THR A 11 -30.77 -0.85 -14.16
C THR A 11 -29.42 -1.11 -13.50
N GLU A 12 -28.52 -1.79 -14.20
CA GLU A 12 -27.18 -2.09 -13.71
C GLU A 12 -26.31 -0.82 -13.64
N GLN A 13 -26.37 0.04 -14.63
CA GLN A 13 -25.71 1.35 -14.64
C GLN A 13 -26.19 2.23 -13.50
N LYS A 14 -27.49 2.26 -13.25
CA LYS A 14 -28.08 3.02 -12.15
C LYS A 14 -27.63 2.51 -10.79
N LYS A 15 -27.54 1.19 -10.61
CA LYS A 15 -27.00 0.58 -9.38
C LYS A 15 -25.53 0.94 -9.16
N LEU A 16 -24.70 0.90 -10.20
CA LEU A 16 -23.29 1.28 -10.12
C LEU A 16 -23.12 2.76 -9.77
N LEU A 17 -23.93 3.63 -10.35
CA LEU A 17 -23.93 5.05 -10.03
C LEU A 17 -24.36 5.28 -8.56
N ASP A 18 -25.35 4.55 -8.07
CA ASP A 18 -25.80 4.62 -6.68
C ASP A 18 -24.66 4.20 -5.71
N ILE A 19 -23.93 3.13 -6.01
CA ILE A 19 -22.75 2.73 -5.24
C ILE A 19 -21.72 3.86 -5.20
N LEU A 20 -21.40 4.48 -6.34
CA LEU A 20 -20.38 5.53 -6.43
C LEU A 20 -20.77 6.81 -5.69
N VAL A 21 -22.06 7.17 -5.69
CA VAL A 21 -22.54 8.46 -5.18
C VAL A 21 -23.02 8.37 -3.74
N ASN A 22 -23.68 7.28 -3.37
CA ASN A 22 -24.43 7.20 -2.11
C ASN A 22 -23.83 6.22 -1.08
N SER A 23 -22.89 5.34 -1.50
CA SER A 23 -22.33 4.36 -0.56
C SER A 23 -21.22 4.94 0.30
N ALA A 24 -21.40 4.93 1.61
CA ALA A 24 -20.36 5.29 2.58
C ALA A 24 -19.27 4.19 2.73
N SER A 25 -19.59 2.95 2.35
CA SER A 25 -18.71 1.80 2.40
C SER A 25 -18.92 0.92 1.17
N LEU A 26 -17.90 0.17 0.80
CA LEU A 26 -17.90 -0.69 -0.37
C LEU A 26 -17.80 -2.14 0.10
N SER A 27 -18.69 -3.03 -0.37
CA SER A 27 -18.51 -4.46 -0.21
C SER A 27 -17.58 -5.05 -1.27
N SER A 28 -17.04 -6.24 -1.04
CA SER A 28 -16.20 -6.92 -2.05
C SER A 28 -17.00 -7.24 -3.32
N GLY A 29 -18.30 -7.50 -3.19
CA GLY A 29 -19.20 -7.70 -4.32
C GLY A 29 -19.41 -6.43 -5.14
N ASP A 30 -19.59 -5.29 -4.47
CA ASP A 30 -19.74 -3.99 -5.13
C ASP A 30 -18.45 -3.58 -5.84
N LEU A 31 -17.28 -3.76 -5.20
CA LEU A 31 -16.00 -3.50 -5.84
C LEU A 31 -15.83 -4.37 -7.09
N LYS A 32 -16.15 -5.66 -7.01
CA LYS A 32 -16.12 -6.55 -8.18
C LYS A 32 -17.03 -6.05 -9.30
N ALA A 33 -18.25 -5.63 -8.98
CA ALA A 33 -19.20 -5.10 -9.97
C ALA A 33 -18.67 -3.82 -10.63
N LEU A 34 -18.12 -2.88 -9.85
CA LEU A 34 -17.50 -1.66 -10.37
C LEU A 34 -16.32 -1.98 -11.30
N LEU A 35 -15.45 -2.93 -10.91
CA LEU A 35 -14.28 -3.32 -11.72
C LEU A 35 -14.68 -3.96 -13.05
N VAL A 36 -15.77 -4.74 -13.08
CA VAL A 36 -16.27 -5.34 -14.34
C VAL A 36 -16.84 -4.26 -15.26
N ALA A 37 -17.61 -3.32 -14.70
CA ALA A 37 -18.36 -2.34 -15.48
C ALA A 37 -17.54 -1.11 -15.91
N MET A 38 -16.44 -0.79 -15.25
CA MET A 38 -15.66 0.42 -15.48
C MET A 38 -14.27 0.10 -16.04
N ASP A 39 -13.75 1.04 -16.85
CA ASP A 39 -12.36 1.02 -17.33
C ASP A 39 -11.51 2.12 -16.68
N ASN A 40 -12.13 3.21 -16.22
CA ASN A 40 -11.46 4.25 -15.45
C ASN A 40 -11.67 4.02 -13.95
N PHE A 41 -10.59 3.70 -13.24
CA PHE A 41 -10.60 3.42 -11.81
C PHE A 41 -10.15 4.60 -10.94
N ASP A 42 -9.88 5.78 -11.51
CA ASP A 42 -9.40 6.94 -10.73
C ASP A 42 -10.41 7.33 -9.64
N VAL A 43 -11.71 7.36 -9.99
CA VAL A 43 -12.76 7.68 -9.02
C VAL A 43 -12.85 6.60 -7.93
N VAL A 44 -12.80 5.33 -8.32
CA VAL A 44 -12.87 4.19 -7.36
C VAL A 44 -11.68 4.24 -6.41
N ALA A 45 -10.47 4.46 -6.92
CA ALA A 45 -9.26 4.57 -6.10
C ALA A 45 -9.34 5.75 -5.12
N LYS A 46 -9.71 6.93 -5.60
CA LYS A 46 -9.81 8.13 -4.76
C LYS A 46 -10.88 7.98 -3.68
N VAL A 47 -12.11 7.69 -4.06
CA VAL A 47 -13.24 7.69 -3.13
C VAL A 47 -13.16 6.55 -2.12
N PHE A 48 -12.84 5.33 -2.58
CA PHE A 48 -12.97 4.15 -1.73
C PHE A 48 -11.64 3.64 -1.14
N LEU A 49 -10.51 3.88 -1.80
CA LEU A 49 -9.23 3.39 -1.29
C LEU A 49 -8.44 4.45 -0.53
N LEU A 50 -8.50 5.72 -0.95
CA LEU A 50 -7.65 6.77 -0.39
C LEU A 50 -8.42 7.73 0.54
N GLU A 51 -9.65 8.11 0.20
CA GLU A 51 -10.42 9.12 0.92
C GLU A 51 -11.40 8.51 1.93
N GLY A 52 -11.93 9.37 2.82
CA GLY A 52 -12.97 9.03 3.80
C GLY A 52 -12.46 8.27 5.02
N VAL A 53 -13.37 7.93 5.92
CA VAL A 53 -13.06 7.24 7.18
C VAL A 53 -12.86 5.75 6.90
N PRO A 54 -11.74 5.14 7.34
CA PRO A 54 -11.49 3.72 7.12
C PRO A 54 -12.40 2.82 7.98
N PHE A 55 -12.60 1.58 7.55
CA PHE A 55 -13.42 0.58 8.22
C PHE A 55 -13.07 0.43 9.71
N VAL A 56 -11.79 0.37 10.04
CA VAL A 56 -11.32 0.24 11.44
C VAL A 56 -11.71 1.43 12.33
N PHE A 57 -12.08 2.56 11.75
CA PHE A 57 -12.56 3.76 12.43
C PHE A 57 -13.99 4.16 12.02
N SER A 58 -14.77 3.29 11.35
CA SER A 58 -16.04 3.64 10.71
C SER A 58 -17.06 4.36 11.60
N SER A 59 -17.11 4.04 12.89
CA SER A 59 -17.97 4.71 13.88
C SER A 59 -17.23 5.79 14.69
N LYS A 60 -15.98 6.11 14.39
CA LYS A 60 -15.09 6.89 15.25
C LYS A 60 -14.26 7.90 14.44
N PRO A 61 -14.89 8.80 13.66
CA PRO A 61 -14.15 9.71 12.77
C PRO A 61 -13.18 10.65 13.52
N MET A 62 -13.50 11.04 14.75
CA MET A 62 -12.59 11.85 15.58
C MET A 62 -11.31 11.09 15.96
N LYS A 63 -11.39 9.80 16.26
CA LYS A 63 -10.20 9.01 16.53
C LYS A 63 -9.33 8.86 15.27
N TYR A 64 -9.95 8.75 14.10
CA TYR A 64 -9.22 8.74 12.85
C TYR A 64 -8.50 10.07 12.59
N LEU A 65 -9.15 11.20 12.84
CA LEU A 65 -8.51 12.52 12.76
C LEU A 65 -7.30 12.60 13.71
N ILE A 66 -7.48 12.26 15.00
CA ILE A 66 -6.39 12.22 15.97
C ILE A 66 -5.24 11.33 15.51
N PHE A 67 -5.57 10.14 14.96
CA PHE A 67 -4.57 9.24 14.41
C PHE A 67 -3.76 9.91 13.28
N ARG A 68 -4.43 10.56 12.32
CA ARG A 68 -3.77 11.25 11.20
C ARG A 68 -2.88 12.40 11.68
N GLU A 69 -3.37 13.25 12.57
CA GLU A 69 -2.60 14.38 13.15
C GLU A 69 -1.34 13.88 13.85
N GLN A 70 -1.48 12.87 14.70
CA GLN A 70 -0.37 12.33 15.46
C GLN A 70 0.67 11.60 14.58
N VAL A 71 0.26 10.95 13.49
CA VAL A 71 1.19 10.38 12.50
C VAL A 71 1.85 11.51 11.72
N ALA A 72 1.10 12.49 11.28
CA ALA A 72 1.61 13.65 10.53
C ALA A 72 2.69 14.41 11.31
N ASP A 73 2.48 14.66 12.59
CA ASP A 73 3.47 15.29 13.48
C ASP A 73 4.81 14.52 13.50
N ARG A 74 4.75 13.18 13.56
CA ARG A 74 5.96 12.34 13.57
C ARG A 74 6.74 12.36 12.27
N PHE A 75 6.02 12.51 11.16
CA PHE A 75 6.61 12.56 9.83
C PHE A 75 6.83 13.97 9.31
N GLU A 76 6.49 15.01 10.11
CA GLU A 76 6.65 16.43 9.79
C GLU A 76 5.89 16.82 8.50
N ILE A 77 4.64 16.34 8.36
CA ILE A 77 3.76 16.56 7.20
C ILE A 77 2.37 17.05 7.63
N GLY A 78 1.51 17.38 6.68
CA GLY A 78 0.11 17.69 6.96
C GLY A 78 -0.71 16.43 7.25
N TYR A 79 -1.73 16.54 8.12
CA TYR A 79 -2.60 15.40 8.41
C TYR A 79 -3.35 14.87 7.17
N GLN A 80 -3.58 15.71 6.17
CA GLN A 80 -4.13 15.33 4.87
C GLN A 80 -3.22 14.40 4.07
N ASP A 81 -1.92 14.38 4.40
CA ASP A 81 -0.91 13.54 3.74
C ASP A 81 -0.76 12.16 4.40
N VAL A 82 -1.74 11.77 5.21
CA VAL A 82 -1.83 10.48 5.89
C VAL A 82 -3.17 9.83 5.61
N CYS A 83 -3.20 8.59 5.14
CA CYS A 83 -4.43 7.81 5.09
C CYS A 83 -4.18 6.32 5.35
N ILE A 84 -5.20 5.64 5.88
CA ILE A 84 -5.23 4.18 6.01
C ILE A 84 -5.83 3.61 4.73
N VAL A 85 -5.23 2.54 4.23
CA VAL A 85 -5.58 1.87 2.98
C VAL A 85 -5.73 0.36 3.15
N GLY A 86 -5.96 -0.37 2.06
CA GLY A 86 -5.99 -1.82 2.07
C GLY A 86 -7.20 -2.40 2.81
N SER A 87 -7.01 -3.53 3.48
CA SER A 87 -8.10 -4.22 4.19
C SER A 87 -8.60 -3.44 5.42
N ALA A 88 -7.75 -2.71 6.10
CA ALA A 88 -8.13 -1.83 7.21
C ALA A 88 -9.03 -0.66 6.76
N LYS A 89 -8.91 -0.24 5.49
CA LYS A 89 -9.75 0.79 4.87
C LYS A 89 -11.12 0.25 4.47
N LEU A 90 -11.17 -0.92 3.82
CA LEU A 90 -12.37 -1.46 3.21
C LEU A 90 -13.14 -2.45 4.09
N GLY A 91 -12.49 -3.06 5.10
CA GLY A 91 -13.03 -4.20 5.86
C GLY A 91 -12.77 -5.55 5.16
N PHE A 92 -12.16 -5.54 3.99
CA PHE A 92 -11.74 -6.73 3.24
C PHE A 92 -10.52 -6.41 2.38
N SER A 93 -9.76 -7.43 1.99
CA SER A 93 -8.57 -7.27 1.16
C SER A 93 -8.93 -6.92 -0.29
N PRO A 94 -8.45 -5.78 -0.84
CA PRO A 94 -8.52 -5.48 -2.26
C PRO A 94 -7.36 -6.07 -3.06
N SER A 95 -6.44 -6.79 -2.41
CA SER A 95 -5.29 -7.40 -3.08
C SER A 95 -5.74 -8.45 -4.08
N PRO A 96 -5.16 -8.48 -5.29
CA PRO A 96 -5.46 -9.49 -6.27
C PRO A 96 -5.33 -10.94 -5.76
N TYR A 97 -4.38 -11.20 -4.86
CA TYR A 97 -4.08 -12.54 -4.32
C TYR A 97 -4.99 -12.96 -3.15
N LYS A 98 -5.56 -12.00 -2.45
CA LYS A 98 -6.36 -12.21 -1.22
C LYS A 98 -7.72 -11.51 -1.31
N PHE A 99 -8.22 -11.27 -2.54
CA PHE A 99 -9.43 -10.50 -2.77
C PHE A 99 -10.62 -11.02 -1.98
N GLY A 100 -11.29 -10.12 -1.26
CA GLY A 100 -12.48 -10.44 -0.47
C GLY A 100 -12.20 -11.08 0.89
N LYS A 101 -10.94 -11.41 1.24
CA LYS A 101 -10.61 -11.87 2.59
C LYS A 101 -10.98 -10.77 3.60
N PRO A 102 -11.83 -11.05 4.62
CA PRO A 102 -12.19 -10.07 5.63
C PRO A 102 -10.98 -9.52 6.39
N PHE A 103 -11.08 -8.27 6.87
CA PHE A 103 -10.14 -7.74 7.84
C PHE A 103 -10.33 -8.45 9.18
N GLU A 104 -9.27 -9.02 9.73
CA GLU A 104 -9.26 -9.81 10.95
C GLU A 104 -7.99 -9.59 11.77
N GLU A 105 -7.87 -10.21 12.93
CA GLU A 105 -6.75 -10.03 13.88
C GLU A 105 -5.36 -10.29 13.29
N THR A 106 -5.26 -11.14 12.26
CA THR A 106 -4.00 -11.40 11.56
C THR A 106 -3.70 -10.42 10.45
N SER A 107 -4.58 -9.43 10.23
CA SER A 107 -4.43 -8.44 9.17
C SER A 107 -3.48 -7.33 9.58
N ASP A 108 -2.76 -6.78 8.59
CA ASP A 108 -1.94 -5.58 8.76
C ASP A 108 -2.76 -4.32 8.54
N VAL A 109 -2.34 -3.22 9.14
CA VAL A 109 -2.86 -1.88 8.85
C VAL A 109 -1.85 -1.16 7.97
N ASP A 110 -2.21 -0.96 6.71
CA ASP A 110 -1.40 -0.21 5.76
C ASP A 110 -1.72 1.29 5.87
N VAL A 111 -0.69 2.10 6.08
CA VAL A 111 -0.76 3.56 6.15
C VAL A 111 0.03 4.16 4.99
N VAL A 112 -0.61 4.99 4.20
CA VAL A 112 0.04 5.83 3.19
C VAL A 112 0.44 7.15 3.85
N ILE A 113 1.67 7.57 3.61
CA ILE A 113 2.22 8.87 3.99
C ILE A 113 2.91 9.53 2.80
N ILE A 114 2.78 10.88 2.71
CA ILE A 114 3.31 11.68 1.59
C ILE A 114 4.34 12.70 2.11
N PRO A 115 5.49 12.26 2.64
CA PRO A 115 6.54 13.14 3.10
C PRO A 115 7.53 13.42 1.95
N SER A 116 7.19 14.32 1.03
CA SER A 116 7.97 14.56 -0.21
C SER A 116 9.46 14.77 0.05
N GLU A 117 9.82 15.57 1.06
CA GLU A 117 11.22 15.79 1.43
C GLU A 117 11.90 14.52 1.94
N MET A 118 11.21 13.75 2.79
CA MET A 118 11.74 12.48 3.29
C MET A 118 11.88 11.44 2.17
N PHE A 119 10.96 11.44 1.20
CA PHE A 119 11.06 10.62 -0.01
C PHE A 119 12.32 10.98 -0.81
N ASP A 120 12.54 12.26 -1.09
CA ASP A 120 13.69 12.74 -1.87
C ASP A 120 15.01 12.42 -1.14
N ASN A 121 15.07 12.64 0.18
CA ASN A 121 16.22 12.29 1.00
C ASN A 121 16.48 10.77 1.03
N GLY A 122 15.43 9.97 1.21
CA GLY A 122 15.51 8.49 1.21
C GLY A 122 16.02 7.95 -0.13
N THR A 123 15.48 8.47 -1.22
CA THR A 123 15.91 8.11 -2.57
C THR A 123 17.38 8.48 -2.81
N HIS A 124 17.81 9.66 -2.36
CA HIS A 124 19.20 10.10 -2.47
C HIS A 124 20.15 9.20 -1.66
N GLU A 125 19.80 8.86 -0.42
CA GLU A 125 20.58 7.94 0.41
C GLU A 125 20.67 6.53 -0.22
N LEU A 126 19.55 6.05 -0.76
CA LEU A 126 19.49 4.75 -1.44
C LEU A 126 20.40 4.75 -2.68
N PHE A 127 20.34 5.77 -3.54
CA PHE A 127 21.21 5.86 -4.70
C PHE A 127 22.68 5.99 -4.32
N ARG A 128 23.00 6.72 -3.26
CA ARG A 128 24.36 6.80 -2.74
C ARG A 128 24.87 5.41 -2.30
N HIS A 129 24.02 4.61 -1.65
CA HIS A 129 24.36 3.24 -1.28
C HIS A 129 24.56 2.36 -2.52
N LEU A 130 23.60 2.35 -3.44
CA LEU A 130 23.64 1.56 -4.66
C LEU A 130 24.83 1.94 -5.55
N HIS A 131 25.22 3.20 -5.56
CA HIS A 131 26.40 3.66 -6.31
C HIS A 131 27.72 3.08 -5.75
N LYS A 132 27.78 2.82 -4.44
CA LYS A 132 28.95 2.17 -3.82
C LYS A 132 29.01 0.69 -4.16
N VAL A 133 27.88 0.00 -4.22
CA VAL A 133 27.81 -1.44 -4.50
C VAL A 133 27.62 -1.74 -6.00
N GLY A 134 27.13 -0.78 -6.78
CA GLY A 134 26.82 -0.91 -8.19
C GLY A 134 27.98 -1.37 -9.09
N PRO A 135 29.22 -0.86 -8.92
CA PRO A 135 30.37 -1.35 -9.68
C PRO A 135 30.61 -2.86 -9.47
N ALA A 136 30.47 -3.35 -8.25
CA ALA A 136 30.58 -4.78 -7.96
C ALA A 136 29.46 -5.60 -8.64
N LEU A 137 28.25 -5.02 -8.76
CA LEU A 137 27.12 -5.65 -9.46
C LEU A 137 27.28 -5.66 -10.99
N SER A 138 27.93 -4.63 -11.55
CA SER A 138 28.06 -4.43 -13.01
C SER A 138 29.23 -5.17 -13.63
N TYR A 139 30.34 -5.37 -12.88
CA TYR A 139 31.59 -5.95 -13.36
C TYR A 139 31.81 -7.41 -12.94
N SER A 140 30.90 -7.98 -12.15
CA SER A 140 31.03 -9.40 -11.83
C SER A 140 30.70 -10.25 -13.05
N ASN A 141 31.74 -10.60 -13.81
CA ASN A 141 31.73 -11.95 -14.38
C ASN A 141 31.46 -12.87 -13.21
N ALA A 142 30.40 -13.66 -13.27
CA ALA A 142 29.75 -14.38 -12.19
C ALA A 142 30.64 -15.31 -11.33
N GLU A 143 31.94 -15.31 -11.57
CA GLU A 143 32.91 -16.22 -10.94
C GLU A 143 33.82 -15.55 -9.90
N SER A 144 33.87 -14.23 -9.77
CA SER A 144 34.90 -13.57 -8.94
C SER A 144 34.43 -12.63 -7.82
N VAL A 145 33.16 -12.27 -7.75
CA VAL A 145 32.62 -11.44 -6.66
C VAL A 145 31.28 -12.04 -6.23
N SER A 146 31.21 -12.57 -5.02
CA SER A 146 29.95 -12.97 -4.42
C SER A 146 29.14 -11.72 -4.06
N VAL A 147 28.41 -11.20 -5.03
CA VAL A 147 27.39 -10.17 -4.77
C VAL A 147 26.25 -10.87 -4.06
N ASP A 148 25.90 -10.39 -2.86
CA ASP A 148 24.76 -10.93 -2.13
C ASP A 148 23.51 -10.88 -3.01
N ALA A 149 22.79 -11.99 -3.11
CA ALA A 149 21.53 -12.07 -3.84
C ALA A 149 20.50 -11.05 -3.33
N ARG A 150 20.62 -10.62 -2.06
CA ARG A 150 19.87 -9.52 -1.44
C ARG A 150 20.17 -8.19 -2.14
N ASP A 151 21.44 -7.80 -2.29
CA ASP A 151 21.83 -6.54 -2.92
C ASP A 151 21.34 -6.44 -4.37
N TRP A 152 21.36 -7.56 -5.09
CA TRP A 152 20.84 -7.60 -6.46
C TRP A 152 19.32 -7.43 -6.52
N ARG A 153 18.56 -8.06 -5.61
CA ARG A 153 17.11 -7.86 -5.50
C ARG A 153 16.78 -6.42 -5.15
N LEU A 154 17.43 -5.88 -4.10
CA LEU A 154 17.26 -4.49 -3.68
C LEU A 154 17.52 -3.49 -4.81
N HIS A 155 18.54 -3.73 -5.64
CA HIS A 155 18.82 -2.88 -6.79
C HIS A 155 17.65 -2.85 -7.78
N LYS A 156 17.11 -3.99 -8.15
CA LYS A 156 15.95 -4.09 -9.07
C LYS A 156 14.71 -3.43 -8.49
N GLU A 157 14.42 -3.68 -7.23
CA GLU A 157 13.25 -3.13 -6.54
C GLU A 157 13.37 -1.63 -6.31
N ALA A 158 14.54 -1.14 -5.96
CA ALA A 158 14.81 0.28 -5.80
C ALA A 158 14.54 1.05 -7.10
N VAL A 159 14.98 0.54 -8.25
CA VAL A 159 14.70 1.14 -9.56
C VAL A 159 13.22 1.13 -9.86
N ARG A 160 12.52 0.01 -9.63
CA ARG A 160 11.07 -0.09 -9.81
C ARG A 160 10.33 0.91 -8.92
N ASN A 161 10.68 0.96 -7.65
CA ASN A 161 10.03 1.85 -6.68
C ASN A 161 10.29 3.33 -7.01
N PHE A 162 11.48 3.67 -7.48
CA PHE A 162 11.77 5.02 -7.97
C PHE A 162 10.88 5.42 -9.15
N VAL A 163 10.71 4.54 -10.14
CA VAL A 163 9.83 4.79 -11.30
C VAL A 163 8.38 5.01 -10.87
N TYR A 164 7.91 4.29 -9.86
CA TYR A 164 6.56 4.45 -9.29
C TYR A 164 6.48 5.50 -8.18
N GLU A 165 7.56 6.22 -7.92
CA GLU A 165 7.64 7.27 -6.89
C GLU A 165 7.15 6.81 -5.51
N ASN A 166 7.40 5.54 -5.19
CA ASN A 166 7.24 5.00 -3.86
C ASN A 166 8.60 4.63 -3.25
N PHE A 167 8.69 4.63 -1.94
CA PHE A 167 9.92 4.37 -1.22
C PHE A 167 9.67 3.37 -0.10
N ASN A 168 10.48 2.32 -0.06
CA ASN A 168 10.52 1.38 1.05
C ASN A 168 11.78 1.62 1.89
N PRO A 169 11.65 2.04 3.16
CA PRO A 169 12.79 2.31 4.01
C PRO A 169 13.67 1.08 4.30
N SER A 170 13.15 -0.14 4.15
CA SER A 170 13.93 -1.37 4.31
C SER A 170 15.04 -1.54 3.24
N HIS A 171 14.95 -0.80 2.14
CA HIS A 171 15.99 -0.76 1.11
C HIS A 171 17.23 0.04 1.52
N LEU A 172 17.13 0.87 2.57
CA LEU A 172 18.31 1.56 3.13
C LEU A 172 19.13 0.60 4.02
N PRO A 173 20.46 0.83 4.11
CA PRO A 173 21.30 0.07 5.03
C PRO A 173 20.81 0.14 6.48
N GLU A 174 21.03 -0.90 7.26
CA GLU A 174 20.57 -0.99 8.66
C GLU A 174 21.13 0.12 9.58
N ASN A 175 22.35 0.58 9.29
CA ASN A 175 22.98 1.68 10.02
C ASN A 175 22.63 3.08 9.50
N ASN A 176 21.68 3.19 8.56
CA ASN A 176 21.26 4.48 8.01
C ASN A 176 20.35 5.23 9.00
N ALA A 177 20.70 6.48 9.31
CA ALA A 177 19.96 7.28 10.30
C ALA A 177 18.51 7.57 9.87
N LEU A 178 18.29 7.81 8.56
CA LEU A 178 16.93 8.05 8.05
C LEU A 178 16.06 6.79 8.14
N ARG A 179 16.61 5.61 7.80
CA ARG A 179 15.94 4.34 8.00
C ARG A 179 15.49 4.18 9.46
N ASN A 180 16.41 4.40 10.40
CA ASN A 180 16.12 4.25 11.82
C ASN A 180 15.07 5.25 12.30
N LYS A 181 15.11 6.52 11.84
CA LYS A 181 14.07 7.53 12.13
C LYS A 181 12.70 7.05 11.63
N ILE A 182 12.62 6.56 10.39
CA ILE A 182 11.35 6.08 9.80
C ILE A 182 10.79 4.89 10.57
N PHE A 183 11.61 3.87 10.88
CA PHE A 183 11.15 2.70 11.63
C PHE A 183 10.72 3.06 13.05
N SER A 184 11.39 4.00 13.72
CA SER A 184 10.97 4.52 15.02
C SER A 184 9.60 5.20 14.95
N ASN A 185 9.36 5.99 13.90
CA ASN A 185 8.07 6.64 13.65
C ASN A 185 6.96 5.61 13.37
N ILE A 186 7.25 4.56 12.60
CA ILE A 186 6.32 3.45 12.33
C ILE A 186 5.98 2.70 13.63
N SER A 187 6.97 2.38 14.45
CA SER A 187 6.76 1.73 15.74
C SER A 187 5.89 2.60 16.68
N SER A 188 6.15 3.91 16.74
CA SER A 188 5.35 4.85 17.51
C SER A 188 3.92 4.97 16.97
N THR A 189 3.74 4.88 15.64
CA THR A 189 2.42 4.85 14.99
C THR A 189 1.65 3.57 15.36
N SER A 190 2.34 2.42 15.45
CA SER A 190 1.73 1.17 15.90
C SER A 190 1.24 1.26 17.34
N ALA A 191 2.05 1.82 18.24
CA ALA A 191 1.65 2.03 19.63
C ALA A 191 0.45 3.00 19.75
N LEU A 192 0.43 4.06 18.96
CA LEU A 192 -0.70 5.00 18.90
C LEU A 192 -1.98 4.33 18.42
N PHE A 193 -1.92 3.54 17.34
CA PHE A 193 -3.09 2.85 16.82
C PHE A 193 -3.71 1.92 17.86
N LEU A 194 -2.89 1.11 18.53
CA LEU A 194 -3.34 0.22 19.61
C LEU A 194 -3.94 0.99 20.80
N ALA A 195 -3.42 2.16 21.12
CA ALA A 195 -3.98 3.02 22.16
C ALA A 195 -5.35 3.60 21.78
N LEU A 196 -5.55 3.96 20.53
CA LEU A 196 -6.82 4.49 20.01
C LEU A 196 -7.88 3.38 19.80
N GLU A 197 -7.45 2.21 19.37
CA GLU A 197 -8.31 1.06 19.03
C GLU A 197 -7.82 -0.24 19.71
N PRO A 198 -7.89 -0.33 21.04
CA PRO A 198 -7.37 -1.49 21.78
C PRO A 198 -8.15 -2.79 21.52
N GLN A 199 -9.34 -2.69 20.91
CA GLN A 199 -10.16 -3.86 20.53
C GLN A 199 -9.85 -4.36 19.11
N VAL A 200 -9.07 -3.61 18.34
CA VAL A 200 -8.66 -4.01 17.00
C VAL A 200 -7.27 -4.63 17.11
N PHE A 201 -7.24 -5.95 17.14
CA PHE A 201 -6.00 -6.68 17.05
C PHE A 201 -5.47 -6.57 15.61
N VAL A 202 -4.21 -6.23 15.46
CA VAL A 202 -3.54 -6.15 14.17
C VAL A 202 -2.18 -6.81 14.28
N SER A 203 -1.75 -7.46 13.22
CA SER A 203 -0.43 -8.09 13.17
C SER A 203 0.67 -7.03 13.25
N LYS A 204 0.61 -6.05 12.37
CA LYS A 204 1.55 -4.92 12.34
C LYS A 204 0.97 -3.72 11.60
N ILE A 205 1.59 -2.55 11.81
CA ILE A 205 1.36 -1.38 10.96
C ILE A 205 2.50 -1.26 9.96
N ARG A 206 2.14 -1.07 8.71
CA ARG A 206 3.07 -0.83 7.60
C ARG A 206 2.86 0.57 7.07
N CYS A 207 3.94 1.30 6.81
CA CYS A 207 3.86 2.60 6.14
C CYS A 207 4.37 2.48 4.71
N ARG A 208 3.57 2.98 3.77
CA ARG A 208 3.98 3.16 2.38
C ARG A 208 4.25 4.64 2.15
N ILE A 209 5.46 4.94 1.72
CA ILE A 209 5.92 6.29 1.49
C ILE A 209 5.82 6.59 0.00
N PHE A 210 5.03 7.61 -0.37
CA PHE A 210 4.97 8.10 -1.74
C PHE A 210 5.50 9.54 -1.79
N ARG A 211 6.04 9.93 -2.94
CA ARG A 211 6.53 11.28 -3.14
C ARG A 211 5.41 12.32 -3.14
N HIS A 212 4.26 11.99 -3.74
CA HIS A 212 3.07 12.84 -3.81
C HIS A 212 1.81 12.00 -4.04
N TRP A 213 0.64 12.59 -3.83
CA TRP A 213 -0.66 11.93 -3.95
C TRP A 213 -0.89 11.28 -5.31
N ARG A 214 -0.47 11.93 -6.40
CA ARG A 214 -0.61 11.38 -7.76
C ARG A 214 0.11 10.03 -7.93
N ALA A 215 1.24 9.85 -7.26
CA ALA A 215 1.95 8.57 -7.27
C ALA A 215 1.17 7.49 -6.51
N ALA A 216 0.61 7.83 -5.34
CA ALA A 216 -0.25 6.93 -4.59
C ALA A 216 -1.51 6.55 -5.39
N GLU A 217 -2.20 7.52 -5.99
CA GLU A 217 -3.35 7.29 -6.86
C GLU A 217 -3.00 6.33 -7.99
N ALA A 218 -1.93 6.60 -8.74
CA ALA A 218 -1.49 5.75 -9.84
C ALA A 218 -1.18 4.31 -9.39
N TYR A 219 -0.57 4.15 -8.22
CA TYR A 219 -0.30 2.84 -7.63
C TYR A 219 -1.60 2.06 -7.37
N TYR A 220 -2.59 2.67 -6.71
CA TYR A 220 -3.87 2.02 -6.39
C TYR A 220 -4.72 1.78 -7.61
N VAL A 221 -4.75 2.70 -8.57
CA VAL A 221 -5.40 2.48 -9.89
C VAL A 221 -4.79 1.26 -10.59
N ASN A 222 -3.46 1.12 -10.57
CA ASN A 222 -2.80 -0.03 -11.17
C ASN A 222 -3.13 -1.34 -10.42
N THR A 223 -3.21 -1.30 -9.11
CA THR A 223 -3.68 -2.44 -8.29
C THR A 223 -5.08 -2.89 -8.69
N LEU A 224 -6.02 -1.94 -8.87
CA LEU A 224 -7.38 -2.26 -9.34
C LEU A 224 -7.39 -2.85 -10.76
N ARG A 225 -6.52 -2.37 -11.66
CA ARG A 225 -6.37 -2.96 -13.01
C ARG A 225 -5.87 -4.40 -12.95
N GLN A 226 -4.92 -4.68 -12.08
CA GLN A 226 -4.43 -6.05 -11.87
C GLN A 226 -5.53 -6.94 -11.30
N LEU A 227 -6.26 -6.47 -10.31
CA LEU A 227 -7.40 -7.19 -9.74
C LEU A 227 -8.46 -7.48 -10.82
N LYS A 228 -8.85 -6.52 -11.66
CA LYS A 228 -9.77 -6.75 -12.79
C LYS A 228 -9.28 -7.89 -13.70
N LYS A 229 -8.01 -7.87 -14.08
CA LYS A 229 -7.42 -8.90 -14.95
C LYS A 229 -7.50 -10.29 -14.32
N GLN A 230 -7.24 -10.41 -13.03
CA GLN A 230 -7.30 -11.70 -12.32
C GLN A 230 -8.73 -12.20 -12.16
N LEU A 231 -9.68 -11.31 -11.81
CA LEU A 231 -11.09 -11.67 -11.75
C LEU A 231 -11.64 -12.14 -13.09
N ALA A 232 -11.18 -11.55 -14.20
CA ALA A 232 -11.54 -11.97 -15.56
C ALA A 232 -10.91 -13.33 -15.95
N ALA A 233 -9.73 -13.66 -15.43
CA ALA A 233 -9.07 -14.94 -15.67
C ALA A 233 -9.67 -16.11 -14.88
N GLY A 234 -10.70 -15.87 -14.05
CA GLY A 234 -11.44 -16.91 -13.33
C GLY A 234 -10.75 -17.49 -12.10
N GLY A 235 -9.70 -16.84 -11.58
CA GLY A 235 -8.96 -17.34 -10.42
C GLY A 235 -8.31 -16.22 -9.59
N ILE A 236 -8.25 -16.46 -8.27
CA ILE A 236 -7.28 -15.77 -7.42
C ILE A 236 -5.94 -16.42 -7.76
N ALA A 237 -5.02 -15.66 -8.37
CA ALA A 237 -3.69 -16.17 -8.69
C ALA A 237 -3.01 -16.63 -7.39
N GLN A 238 -2.33 -17.77 -7.42
CA GLN A 238 -1.43 -18.14 -6.34
C GLN A 238 -0.33 -17.07 -6.24
N GLU A 239 -0.02 -16.66 -5.02
CA GLU A 239 1.05 -15.73 -4.69
C GLU A 239 2.36 -16.28 -5.31
N THR A 240 2.74 -15.75 -6.46
CA THR A 240 4.08 -16.03 -6.99
C THR A 240 5.03 -15.18 -6.17
N ALA A 241 6.16 -15.77 -5.75
CA ALA A 241 7.16 -15.22 -4.83
C ALA A 241 7.78 -13.85 -5.21
N VAL A 242 7.18 -13.13 -6.17
CA VAL A 242 7.62 -11.82 -6.68
C VAL A 242 7.12 -10.65 -5.82
N ASP A 243 6.07 -10.86 -5.01
CA ASP A 243 5.49 -9.84 -4.10
C ASP A 243 5.65 -10.24 -2.61
N VAL A 244 6.64 -11.08 -2.29
CA VAL A 244 7.08 -11.26 -0.90
C VAL A 244 7.68 -9.92 -0.48
N ASP A 245 6.93 -9.16 0.29
CA ASP A 245 7.43 -7.98 0.98
C ASP A 245 8.66 -8.42 1.78
N LEU A 246 9.83 -7.86 1.48
CA LEU A 246 11.09 -8.12 2.21
C LEU A 246 10.97 -7.85 3.72
N ASP A 247 9.84 -7.32 4.16
CA ASP A 247 9.51 -7.04 5.56
C ASP A 247 9.35 -8.30 6.43
N GLU A 248 9.17 -9.51 5.85
CA GLU A 248 8.99 -10.73 6.67
C GLU A 248 10.31 -11.31 7.19
N GLU A 249 11.44 -11.09 6.51
CA GLU A 249 12.74 -11.62 6.98
C GLU A 249 13.38 -10.75 8.08
N ASP A 250 13.15 -9.42 8.07
CA ASP A 250 13.77 -8.51 9.07
C ASP A 250 13.08 -8.58 10.45
N ALA A 251 11.80 -8.96 10.52
CA ALA A 251 11.09 -9.14 11.79
C ALA A 251 11.57 -10.39 12.55
N ALA A 252 11.99 -11.43 11.85
CA ALA A 252 12.52 -12.67 12.45
C ALA A 252 13.94 -12.47 13.03
N ALA A 253 14.75 -11.61 12.42
CA ALA A 253 16.12 -11.34 12.89
C ALA A 253 16.17 -10.44 14.15
N ALA A 254 15.18 -9.58 14.35
CA ALA A 254 15.10 -8.71 15.54
C ALA A 254 14.60 -9.44 16.79
N GLY A 255 13.84 -10.54 16.64
CA GLY A 255 13.27 -11.33 17.75
C GLY A 255 14.21 -12.38 18.35
N SER A 256 15.36 -12.67 17.75
CA SER A 256 16.28 -13.72 18.20
C SER A 256 17.50 -13.24 18.98
N ARG A 257 17.56 -11.95 19.33
CA ARG A 257 18.61 -11.36 20.18
C ARG A 257 17.98 -10.71 21.39
N GLY A 258 17.33 -11.52 22.20
CA GLY A 258 16.88 -11.19 23.55
C GLY A 258 17.28 -12.27 24.52
#